data_42ccee4a86329c84fdc2883598d293f8
#
_entry.id   42ccee4a86329c84fdc2883598d293f8
#
_cell.length_a   1.000
_cell.length_b   1.000
_cell.length_c   1.000
_cell.angle_alpha   90.00
_cell.angle_beta   90.00
_cell.angle_gamma   90.00
#
_symmetry.space_group_name_H-M   'P 1'
#
loop_
_entity.id
_entity.type
_entity.pdbx_description
1 polymer ?
#
loop_
_entity_poly.entity_id
_entity_poly.type
_entity_poly.pdbx_seq_one_letter_code
_entity_poly.pdbx_strand_id
1 'polypeptide(L)'
;LFLFLPVFIFGQNPNYSEDIAPIIYGKCLHCHHSGGIAPISLETYADAISNAGLIQHVTSTGEMPPWPPDTLFQNYAYENTLSIDEIGTILDWIVNGAALGDTTLLPLMPNFSNSSLLGPADLEIQIPTYSSTATSNSDDYVCFSIPTGLTQDKKIRAIEVIPGNIQTVHHVLVSIDENASSSITVTSDCMAPMGDLVY
;
A
#
# COMPACT_ATOMS: atom_id res chain seq x y z
N LEU A 1 -0.62 -25.88 54.68
CA LEU A 1 -0.64 -26.64 53.42
C LEU A 1 -1.25 -25.75 52.36
N PHE A 2 -0.41 -25.04 51.57
CA PHE A 2 -0.89 -24.26 50.44
C PHE A 2 -1.06 -25.19 49.23
N LEU A 3 -2.29 -25.33 48.79
CA LEU A 3 -2.62 -26.09 47.58
C LEU A 3 -2.37 -25.17 46.35
N PHE A 4 -1.29 -25.40 45.62
CA PHE A 4 -1.06 -24.79 44.31
C PHE A 4 -1.95 -25.50 43.28
N LEU A 5 -3.03 -24.85 42.87
CA LEU A 5 -3.80 -25.28 41.69
C LEU A 5 -3.04 -24.77 40.44
N PRO A 6 -2.66 -25.66 39.51
CA PRO A 6 -2.11 -25.21 38.25
C PRO A 6 -3.20 -24.49 37.45
N VAL A 7 -2.99 -23.21 37.16
CA VAL A 7 -3.81 -22.46 36.23
C VAL A 7 -3.34 -22.86 34.82
N PHE A 8 -4.12 -23.68 34.14
CA PHE A 8 -3.91 -23.94 32.73
C PHE A 8 -4.40 -22.70 31.96
N ILE A 9 -3.49 -21.87 31.50
CA ILE A 9 -3.78 -20.83 30.52
C ILE A 9 -3.94 -21.55 29.19
N PHE A 10 -5.16 -21.86 28.81
CA PHE A 10 -5.48 -22.24 27.43
C PHE A 10 -5.30 -20.97 26.61
N GLY A 11 -4.32 -20.94 25.71
CA GLY A 11 -4.23 -19.92 24.70
C GLY A 11 -5.56 -19.92 23.93
N GLN A 12 -6.20 -18.75 23.85
CA GLN A 12 -7.41 -18.61 23.02
C GLN A 12 -6.99 -18.69 21.57
N ASN A 13 -7.78 -19.40 20.74
CA ASN A 13 -7.57 -19.38 19.31
C ASN A 13 -7.71 -17.94 18.80
N PRO A 14 -6.88 -17.52 17.83
CA PRO A 14 -7.01 -16.20 17.23
C PRO A 14 -8.40 -15.97 16.67
N ASN A 15 -8.88 -14.72 16.79
CA ASN A 15 -10.12 -14.28 16.21
C ASN A 15 -9.92 -13.06 15.31
N TYR A 16 -10.90 -12.79 14.44
CA TYR A 16 -10.77 -11.69 13.48
C TYR A 16 -10.65 -10.34 14.17
N SER A 17 -11.52 -10.06 15.16
CA SER A 17 -11.66 -8.71 15.71
C SER A 17 -10.41 -8.23 16.46
N GLU A 18 -9.76 -9.12 17.20
CA GLU A 18 -8.64 -8.75 18.07
C GLU A 18 -7.29 -9.05 17.45
N ASP A 19 -7.20 -10.11 16.63
CA ASP A 19 -5.91 -10.60 16.17
C ASP A 19 -5.68 -10.36 14.66
N ILE A 20 -6.71 -10.56 13.83
CA ILE A 20 -6.56 -10.53 12.37
C ILE A 20 -6.84 -9.14 11.78
N ALA A 21 -7.88 -8.44 12.26
CA ALA A 21 -8.21 -7.12 11.76
C ALA A 21 -7.04 -6.12 11.94
N PRO A 22 -6.31 -6.11 13.07
CA PRO A 22 -5.11 -5.26 13.20
C PRO A 22 -4.06 -5.53 12.13
N ILE A 23 -3.82 -6.80 11.80
CA ILE A 23 -2.85 -7.20 10.75
C ILE A 23 -3.36 -6.75 9.38
N ILE A 24 -4.59 -7.07 9.03
CA ILE A 24 -5.19 -6.70 7.75
C ILE A 24 -5.22 -5.18 7.59
N TYR A 25 -5.64 -4.44 8.61
CA TYR A 25 -5.74 -2.99 8.57
C TYR A 25 -4.38 -2.32 8.44
N GLY A 26 -3.36 -2.87 9.10
CA GLY A 26 -2.00 -2.33 9.06
C GLY A 26 -1.18 -2.71 7.84
N LYS A 27 -1.43 -3.89 7.25
CA LYS A 27 -0.55 -4.48 6.23
C LYS A 27 -1.21 -4.66 4.86
N CYS A 28 -2.53 -4.84 4.81
CA CYS A 28 -3.23 -5.22 3.58
C CYS A 28 -4.09 -4.08 3.03
N LEU A 29 -4.80 -3.36 3.90
CA LEU A 29 -5.78 -2.36 3.47
C LEU A 29 -5.18 -1.18 2.71
N HIS A 30 -3.86 -0.93 2.83
CA HIS A 30 -3.21 0.09 2.02
C HIS A 30 -3.49 -0.06 0.52
N CYS A 31 -3.63 -1.31 0.07
CA CYS A 31 -3.97 -1.63 -1.32
C CYS A 31 -5.36 -2.26 -1.45
N HIS A 32 -5.78 -3.08 -0.48
CA HIS A 32 -6.99 -3.90 -0.51
C HIS A 32 -8.21 -3.22 0.13
N HIS A 33 -8.51 -1.99 -0.27
CA HIS A 33 -9.71 -1.25 0.14
C HIS A 33 -10.56 -0.87 -1.07
N SER A 34 -11.80 -0.46 -0.84
CA SER A 34 -12.70 0.00 -1.90
C SER A 34 -12.10 1.22 -2.62
N GLY A 35 -11.92 1.12 -3.93
CA GLY A 35 -11.23 2.12 -4.75
C GLY A 35 -9.71 2.04 -4.70
N GLY A 36 -9.12 1.11 -3.97
CA GLY A 36 -7.69 0.84 -3.96
C GLY A 36 -7.20 0.14 -5.23
N ILE A 37 -5.88 -0.08 -5.31
CA ILE A 37 -5.24 -0.69 -6.49
C ILE A 37 -5.46 -2.20 -6.57
N ALA A 38 -5.68 -2.87 -5.43
CA ALA A 38 -5.84 -4.32 -5.41
C ALA A 38 -7.21 -4.75 -5.97
N PRO A 39 -7.28 -5.92 -6.64
CA PRO A 39 -8.50 -6.38 -7.31
C PRO A 39 -9.59 -6.85 -6.34
N ILE A 40 -9.25 -7.11 -5.08
CA ILE A 40 -10.17 -7.53 -4.02
C ILE A 40 -10.10 -6.57 -2.84
N SER A 41 -11.22 -6.30 -2.20
CA SER A 41 -11.27 -5.61 -0.91
C SER A 41 -11.06 -6.62 0.23
N LEU A 42 -10.47 -6.15 1.34
CA LEU A 42 -10.34 -6.89 2.61
C LEU A 42 -10.84 -6.04 3.79
N GLU A 43 -11.75 -5.10 3.54
CA GLU A 43 -12.23 -4.14 4.55
C GLU A 43 -13.07 -4.80 5.63
N THR A 44 -13.73 -5.91 5.32
CA THR A 44 -14.67 -6.57 6.23
C THR A 44 -14.23 -8.00 6.59
N TYR A 45 -14.78 -8.51 7.70
CA TYR A 45 -14.66 -9.92 8.05
C TYR A 45 -15.17 -10.83 6.91
N ALA A 46 -16.26 -10.45 6.25
CA ALA A 46 -16.83 -11.23 5.14
C ALA A 46 -15.85 -11.30 3.96
N ASP A 47 -15.14 -10.22 3.68
CA ASP A 47 -14.10 -10.21 2.63
C ASP A 47 -12.94 -11.13 3.02
N ALA A 48 -12.47 -11.02 4.27
CA ALA A 48 -11.35 -11.81 4.76
C ALA A 48 -11.66 -13.32 4.74
N ILE A 49 -12.85 -13.73 5.22
CA ILE A 49 -13.22 -15.15 5.26
C ILE A 49 -13.46 -15.72 3.84
N SER A 50 -14.04 -14.91 2.95
CA SER A 50 -14.26 -15.32 1.56
C SER A 50 -12.95 -15.55 0.80
N ASN A 51 -11.87 -14.89 1.22
CA ASN A 51 -10.54 -15.00 0.64
C ASN A 51 -9.54 -15.73 1.53
N ALA A 52 -9.99 -16.40 2.61
CA ALA A 52 -9.10 -16.97 3.62
C ALA A 52 -8.05 -17.93 3.04
N GLY A 53 -8.43 -18.82 2.13
CA GLY A 53 -7.49 -19.75 1.48
C GLY A 53 -6.45 -19.03 0.60
N LEU A 54 -6.83 -17.93 -0.06
CA LEU A 54 -5.90 -17.13 -0.84
C LEU A 54 -4.96 -16.36 0.09
N ILE A 55 -5.49 -15.73 1.13
CA ILE A 55 -4.70 -15.02 2.16
C ILE A 55 -3.67 -15.97 2.76
N GLN A 56 -4.08 -17.18 3.17
CA GLN A 56 -3.18 -18.19 3.68
C GLN A 56 -2.03 -18.48 2.70
N HIS A 57 -2.36 -18.71 1.44
CA HIS A 57 -1.37 -19.06 0.43
C HIS A 57 -0.36 -17.92 0.24
N VAL A 58 -0.83 -16.73 -0.12
CA VAL A 58 0.04 -15.61 -0.51
C VAL A 58 0.85 -15.04 0.65
N THR A 59 0.36 -15.16 1.90
CA THR A 59 1.13 -14.74 3.08
C THR A 59 2.19 -15.76 3.47
N SER A 60 1.88 -17.06 3.36
CA SER A 60 2.85 -18.12 3.67
C SER A 60 3.95 -18.25 2.62
N THR A 61 3.68 -17.88 1.37
CA THR A 61 4.69 -17.88 0.28
C THR A 61 5.47 -16.57 0.21
N GLY A 62 5.05 -15.53 0.95
CA GLY A 62 5.67 -14.20 0.93
C GLY A 62 5.32 -13.37 -0.32
N GLU A 63 4.31 -13.77 -1.09
CA GLU A 63 3.81 -12.97 -2.21
C GLU A 63 3.09 -11.70 -1.75
N MET A 64 2.47 -11.74 -0.56
CA MET A 64 1.76 -10.62 0.06
C MET A 64 2.15 -10.45 1.53
N PRO A 65 2.32 -9.19 1.96
CA PRO A 65 2.39 -7.96 1.16
C PRO A 65 3.56 -7.96 0.18
N PRO A 66 3.46 -7.32 -1.00
CA PRO A 66 4.55 -7.29 -1.97
C PRO A 66 5.70 -6.42 -1.43
N TRP A 67 6.84 -7.06 -1.13
CA TRP A 67 8.03 -6.39 -0.62
C TRP A 67 9.29 -6.96 -1.28
N PRO A 68 9.73 -6.39 -2.44
CA PRO A 68 10.87 -6.92 -3.19
C PRO A 68 12.24 -6.88 -2.46
N PRO A 69 12.53 -5.90 -1.55
CA PRO A 69 13.81 -5.88 -0.86
C PRO A 69 14.00 -7.09 0.05
N ASP A 70 15.22 -7.63 0.09
CA ASP A 70 15.59 -8.70 1.01
C ASP A 70 15.72 -8.16 2.44
N THR A 71 14.79 -8.55 3.30
CA THR A 71 14.73 -8.14 4.72
C THR A 71 15.91 -8.64 5.55
N LEU A 72 16.66 -9.65 5.06
CA LEU A 72 17.86 -10.14 5.72
C LEU A 72 19.10 -9.28 5.41
N PHE A 73 19.03 -8.50 4.33
CA PHE A 73 20.13 -7.64 3.93
C PHE A 73 20.10 -6.30 4.66
N GLN A 74 18.95 -5.64 4.72
CA GLN A 74 18.76 -4.34 5.36
C GLN A 74 17.30 -4.12 5.72
N ASN A 75 17.05 -3.50 6.87
CA ASN A 75 15.73 -3.01 7.26
C ASN A 75 15.53 -1.59 6.73
N TYR A 76 14.35 -1.33 6.19
CA TYR A 76 13.93 -0.03 5.68
C TYR A 76 12.89 0.60 6.60
N ALA A 77 12.86 1.94 6.64
CA ALA A 77 11.74 2.63 7.26
C ALA A 77 10.45 2.27 6.50
N TYR A 78 9.37 2.02 7.25
CA TYR A 78 8.06 1.68 6.69
C TYR A 78 8.00 0.38 5.87
N GLU A 79 8.81 -0.62 6.24
CA GLU A 79 8.69 -1.96 5.67
C GLU A 79 7.24 -2.48 5.78
N ASN A 80 6.71 -2.95 4.67
CA ASN A 80 5.39 -3.58 4.64
C ASN A 80 5.52 -5.10 4.48
N THR A 81 6.09 -5.73 5.49
CA THR A 81 6.25 -7.19 5.59
C THR A 81 5.42 -7.74 6.75
N LEU A 82 5.11 -9.02 6.70
CA LEU A 82 4.56 -9.75 7.84
C LEU A 82 5.69 -10.42 8.62
N SER A 83 5.62 -10.36 9.94
CA SER A 83 6.46 -11.16 10.80
C SER A 83 6.04 -12.63 10.78
N ILE A 84 6.93 -13.51 11.22
CA ILE A 84 6.61 -14.95 11.36
C ILE A 84 5.42 -15.17 12.29
N ASP A 85 5.31 -14.37 13.35
CA ASP A 85 4.21 -14.45 14.30
C ASP A 85 2.88 -14.01 13.68
N GLU A 86 2.87 -12.93 12.87
CA GLU A 86 1.67 -12.48 12.14
C GLU A 86 1.21 -13.53 11.13
N ILE A 87 2.14 -14.14 10.39
CA ILE A 87 1.83 -15.24 9.46
C ILE A 87 1.25 -16.42 10.25
N GLY A 88 1.87 -16.80 11.37
CA GLY A 88 1.39 -17.88 12.24
C GLY A 88 -0.02 -17.58 12.75
N THR A 89 -0.29 -16.37 13.20
CA THR A 89 -1.61 -15.94 13.69
C THR A 89 -2.69 -16.05 12.61
N ILE A 90 -2.37 -15.64 11.39
CA ILE A 90 -3.29 -15.78 10.23
C ILE A 90 -3.58 -17.26 9.95
N LEU A 91 -2.56 -18.10 9.93
CA LEU A 91 -2.70 -19.53 9.68
C LEU A 91 -3.56 -20.19 10.76
N ASP A 92 -3.25 -19.93 12.03
CA ASP A 92 -3.97 -20.49 13.17
C ASP A 92 -5.43 -20.04 13.17
N TRP A 93 -5.72 -18.79 12.85
CA TRP A 93 -7.09 -18.30 12.72
C TRP A 93 -7.87 -19.09 11.67
N ILE A 94 -7.30 -19.27 10.48
CA ILE A 94 -7.95 -19.96 9.37
C ILE A 94 -8.19 -21.44 9.72
N VAL A 95 -7.18 -22.14 10.25
CA VAL A 95 -7.25 -23.58 10.58
C VAL A 95 -8.24 -23.84 11.71
N ASN A 96 -8.39 -22.90 12.65
CA ASN A 96 -9.32 -23.03 13.77
C ASN A 96 -10.75 -22.52 13.46
N GLY A 97 -11.08 -22.33 12.20
CA GLY A 97 -12.45 -22.03 11.75
C GLY A 97 -12.74 -20.55 11.60
N ALA A 98 -11.71 -19.69 11.57
CA ALA A 98 -11.78 -18.29 11.23
C ALA A 98 -12.84 -17.50 12.04
N ALA A 99 -12.85 -17.64 13.36
CA ALA A 99 -13.82 -17.01 14.24
C ALA A 99 -13.82 -15.47 14.12
N LEU A 100 -15.01 -14.85 14.18
CA LEU A 100 -15.17 -13.40 14.13
C LEU A 100 -14.66 -12.70 15.40
N GLY A 101 -14.93 -13.26 16.56
CA GLY A 101 -14.64 -12.63 17.84
C GLY A 101 -15.66 -11.55 18.24
N ASP A 102 -15.30 -10.74 19.24
CA ASP A 102 -16.12 -9.64 19.73
C ASP A 102 -15.92 -8.40 18.86
N THR A 103 -16.94 -8.00 18.13
CA THR A 103 -16.89 -6.86 17.20
C THR A 103 -16.71 -5.51 17.87
N THR A 104 -16.91 -5.43 19.20
CA THR A 104 -16.64 -4.20 19.96
C THR A 104 -15.16 -3.93 20.14
N LEU A 105 -14.32 -4.96 19.90
CA LEU A 105 -12.87 -4.90 19.98
C LEU A 105 -12.20 -4.69 18.61
N LEU A 106 -12.98 -4.53 17.54
CA LEU A 106 -12.43 -4.19 16.23
C LEU A 106 -11.66 -2.86 16.30
N PRO A 107 -10.46 -2.78 15.72
CA PRO A 107 -9.74 -1.52 15.58
C PRO A 107 -10.52 -0.55 14.68
N LEU A 108 -10.22 0.72 14.80
CA LEU A 108 -10.77 1.71 13.88
C LEU A 108 -10.25 1.42 12.47
N MET A 109 -11.19 1.37 11.52
CA MET A 109 -10.84 1.23 10.11
C MET A 109 -10.01 2.43 9.65
N PRO A 110 -8.87 2.21 8.96
CA PRO A 110 -8.12 3.30 8.33
C PRO A 110 -9.00 4.08 7.36
N ASN A 111 -8.80 5.38 7.31
CA ASN A 111 -9.49 6.24 6.35
C ASN A 111 -8.64 6.37 5.09
N PHE A 112 -9.14 5.90 3.97
CA PHE A 112 -8.52 6.01 2.66
C PHE A 112 -9.15 7.17 1.92
N SER A 113 -8.59 8.36 2.09
CA SER A 113 -9.04 9.57 1.41
C SER A 113 -8.27 9.74 0.11
N ASN A 114 -8.98 10.10 -0.97
CA ASN A 114 -8.35 10.59 -2.20
C ASN A 114 -7.86 12.05 -2.08
N SER A 115 -7.93 12.63 -0.89
CA SER A 115 -7.42 13.98 -0.63
C SER A 115 -5.94 13.93 -0.23
N SER A 116 -5.26 15.06 -0.43
CA SER A 116 -3.85 15.22 -0.05
C SER A 116 -3.59 14.82 1.40
N LEU A 117 -2.58 13.98 1.62
CA LEU A 117 -2.07 13.61 2.93
C LEU A 117 -1.18 14.71 3.52
N LEU A 118 -0.62 15.57 2.67
CA LEU A 118 0.27 16.66 3.05
C LEU A 118 -0.49 17.95 3.43
N GLY A 119 -1.81 17.97 3.24
CA GLY A 119 -2.64 19.15 3.42
C GLY A 119 -2.67 20.08 2.20
N PRO A 120 -3.04 21.36 2.35
CA PRO A 120 -3.11 22.29 1.22
C PRO A 120 -1.76 22.47 0.54
N ALA A 121 -1.72 22.35 -0.78
CA ALA A 121 -0.52 22.51 -1.58
C ALA A 121 -0.17 24.00 -1.76
N ASP A 122 1.13 24.35 -1.72
CA ASP A 122 1.61 25.66 -2.11
C ASP A 122 1.61 25.83 -3.65
N LEU A 123 1.75 24.74 -4.36
CA LEU A 123 1.70 24.67 -5.82
C LEU A 123 1.00 23.37 -6.23
N GLU A 124 -0.03 23.48 -7.01
CA GLU A 124 -0.75 22.36 -7.62
C GLU A 124 -0.55 22.39 -9.14
N ILE A 125 -0.15 21.27 -9.71
CA ILE A 125 0.09 21.14 -11.14
C ILE A 125 -0.79 19.99 -11.64
N GLN A 126 -1.67 20.29 -12.58
CA GLN A 126 -2.51 19.31 -13.23
C GLN A 126 -1.83 18.77 -14.48
N ILE A 127 -1.58 17.46 -14.54
CA ILE A 127 -1.13 16.82 -15.78
C ILE A 127 -2.27 16.74 -16.79
N PRO A 128 -1.97 16.77 -18.09
CA PRO A 128 -2.97 16.55 -19.13
C PRO A 128 -3.66 15.18 -18.99
N THR A 129 -4.93 15.12 -19.39
CA THR A 129 -5.63 13.84 -19.45
C THR A 129 -4.93 12.91 -20.45
N TYR A 130 -4.65 11.70 -20.00
CA TYR A 130 -4.06 10.65 -20.82
C TYR A 130 -4.93 9.40 -20.77
N SER A 131 -5.13 8.78 -21.91
CA SER A 131 -5.82 7.49 -22.00
C SER A 131 -4.78 6.41 -22.26
N SER A 132 -4.58 5.53 -21.29
CA SER A 132 -3.61 4.45 -21.40
C SER A 132 -4.00 3.46 -22.50
N THR A 133 -3.00 2.96 -23.21
CA THR A 133 -3.09 1.85 -24.16
C THR A 133 -2.50 0.56 -23.58
N ALA A 134 -2.13 0.56 -22.30
CA ALA A 134 -1.61 -0.60 -21.59
C ALA A 134 -2.56 -1.81 -21.69
N THR A 135 -1.98 -2.99 -21.65
CA THR A 135 -2.69 -4.26 -21.67
C THR A 135 -2.23 -5.11 -20.47
N SER A 136 -2.86 -6.25 -20.24
CA SER A 136 -2.43 -7.18 -19.16
C SER A 136 -0.96 -7.65 -19.28
N ASN A 137 -0.32 -7.44 -20.43
CA ASN A 137 1.04 -7.90 -20.69
C ASN A 137 2.00 -6.78 -21.11
N SER A 138 1.56 -5.52 -21.07
CA SER A 138 2.36 -4.38 -21.53
C SER A 138 1.95 -3.12 -20.80
N ASP A 139 2.89 -2.51 -20.10
CA ASP A 139 2.72 -1.22 -19.44
C ASP A 139 2.92 -0.06 -20.43
N ASP A 140 2.25 1.07 -20.13
CA ASP A 140 2.56 2.33 -20.77
C ASP A 140 3.53 3.13 -19.90
N TYR A 141 4.64 3.55 -20.47
CA TYR A 141 5.57 4.48 -19.84
C TYR A 141 5.36 5.86 -20.49
N VAL A 142 4.80 6.79 -19.73
CA VAL A 142 4.41 8.11 -20.24
C VAL A 142 5.07 9.21 -19.46
N CYS A 143 5.73 10.13 -20.14
CA CYS A 143 6.36 11.29 -19.54
C CYS A 143 5.56 12.56 -19.82
N PHE A 144 5.42 13.37 -18.78
CA PHE A 144 4.80 14.69 -18.84
C PHE A 144 5.82 15.72 -18.42
N SER A 145 6.18 16.63 -19.31
CA SER A 145 6.97 17.82 -18.97
C SER A 145 6.03 18.99 -18.73
N ILE A 146 5.99 19.50 -17.51
CA ILE A 146 5.01 20.49 -17.11
C ILE A 146 5.72 21.70 -16.50
N PRO A 147 5.51 22.92 -17.04
CA PRO A 147 6.10 24.12 -16.46
C PRO A 147 5.50 24.40 -15.09
N THR A 148 6.35 24.66 -14.12
CA THR A 148 5.93 25.01 -12.75
C THR A 148 5.31 26.42 -12.65
N GLY A 149 5.61 27.31 -13.59
CA GLY A 149 5.20 28.71 -13.53
C GLY A 149 5.89 29.52 -12.46
N LEU A 150 6.89 28.97 -11.77
CA LEU A 150 7.63 29.67 -10.74
C LEU A 150 8.50 30.76 -11.35
N THR A 151 8.46 31.95 -10.76
CA THR A 151 9.25 33.14 -11.20
C THR A 151 10.48 33.38 -10.31
N GLN A 152 10.63 32.58 -9.26
CA GLN A 152 11.73 32.68 -8.29
C GLN A 152 12.11 31.27 -7.85
N ASP A 153 13.34 31.09 -7.42
CA ASP A 153 13.84 29.86 -6.85
C ASP A 153 13.05 29.49 -5.60
N LYS A 154 12.62 28.24 -5.53
CA LYS A 154 11.91 27.65 -4.40
C LYS A 154 12.56 26.37 -3.96
N LYS A 155 12.50 26.10 -2.67
CA LYS A 155 12.91 24.80 -2.12
C LYS A 155 11.68 23.90 -2.02
N ILE A 156 11.78 22.72 -2.57
CA ILE A 156 10.75 21.70 -2.44
C ILE A 156 10.93 21.02 -1.07
N ARG A 157 9.87 20.98 -0.29
CA ARG A 157 9.81 20.26 0.98
C ARG A 157 9.20 18.87 0.81
N ALA A 158 8.18 18.77 0.00
CA ALA A 158 7.46 17.53 -0.26
C ALA A 158 6.77 17.61 -1.62
N ILE A 159 6.60 16.47 -2.25
CA ILE A 159 5.82 16.28 -3.47
C ILE A 159 4.83 15.16 -3.21
N GLU A 160 3.61 15.37 -3.62
CA GLU A 160 2.57 14.35 -3.60
C GLU A 160 1.99 14.22 -5.00
N VAL A 161 1.82 13.00 -5.45
CA VAL A 161 1.14 12.70 -6.71
C VAL A 161 -0.18 12.03 -6.39
N ILE A 162 -1.27 12.62 -6.86
CA ILE A 162 -2.62 12.08 -6.70
C ILE A 162 -3.09 11.56 -8.06
N PRO A 163 -3.06 10.25 -8.31
CA PRO A 163 -3.52 9.68 -9.56
C PRO A 163 -5.02 9.92 -9.76
N GLY A 164 -5.42 10.31 -10.96
CA GLY A 164 -6.85 10.41 -11.31
C GLY A 164 -7.54 9.03 -11.35
N ASN A 165 -6.80 7.98 -11.64
CA ASN A 165 -7.25 6.59 -11.53
C ASN A 165 -6.15 5.74 -10.89
N ILE A 166 -6.28 5.51 -9.59
CA ILE A 166 -5.32 4.75 -8.78
C ILE A 166 -5.19 3.28 -9.23
N GLN A 167 -6.22 2.72 -9.87
CA GLN A 167 -6.21 1.33 -10.33
C GLN A 167 -5.33 1.11 -11.56
N THR A 168 -4.97 2.19 -12.27
CA THR A 168 -4.19 2.10 -13.51
C THR A 168 -2.79 2.69 -13.39
N VAL A 169 -2.50 3.41 -12.33
CA VAL A 169 -1.17 4.02 -12.11
C VAL A 169 -0.36 3.12 -11.16
N HIS A 170 0.62 2.42 -11.70
CA HIS A 170 1.46 1.51 -10.93
C HIS A 170 2.53 2.26 -10.12
N HIS A 171 3.25 3.19 -10.73
CA HIS A 171 4.22 4.05 -10.05
C HIS A 171 4.40 5.38 -10.79
N VAL A 172 4.96 6.34 -10.10
CA VAL A 172 5.29 7.65 -10.66
C VAL A 172 6.72 8.01 -10.25
N LEU A 173 7.50 8.48 -11.22
CA LEU A 173 8.81 9.08 -10.98
C LEU A 173 8.70 10.58 -11.25
N VAL A 174 9.20 11.38 -10.33
CA VAL A 174 9.22 12.84 -10.45
C VAL A 174 10.66 13.31 -10.52
N SER A 175 10.97 14.11 -11.54
CA SER A 175 12.27 14.76 -11.70
C SER A 175 12.11 16.24 -11.93
N ILE A 176 13.17 17.02 -11.67
CA ILE A 176 13.22 18.45 -11.87
C ILE A 176 14.07 18.72 -13.10
N ASP A 177 13.54 19.50 -14.04
CA ASP A 177 14.28 19.98 -15.21
C ASP A 177 14.57 21.48 -15.03
N GLU A 178 15.75 21.79 -14.51
CA GLU A 178 16.17 23.19 -14.25
C GLU A 178 16.47 23.96 -15.54
N ASN A 179 16.75 23.26 -16.62
CA ASN A 179 17.19 23.87 -17.87
C ASN A 179 16.07 23.96 -18.92
N ALA A 180 14.87 23.51 -18.58
CA ALA A 180 13.74 23.41 -19.50
C ALA A 180 14.12 22.68 -20.81
N SER A 181 14.98 21.67 -20.68
CA SER A 181 15.49 20.88 -21.82
C SER A 181 14.50 19.84 -22.31
N SER A 182 13.54 19.48 -21.45
CA SER A 182 12.46 18.58 -21.81
C SER A 182 11.42 19.32 -22.65
N SER A 183 11.08 18.77 -23.80
CA SER A 183 9.96 19.33 -24.58
C SER A 183 8.63 19.06 -23.87
N ILE A 184 7.71 20.03 -23.95
CA ILE A 184 6.33 19.89 -23.46
C ILE A 184 5.60 18.86 -24.34
N THR A 185 5.96 17.60 -24.26
CA THR A 185 5.36 16.55 -25.09
C THR A 185 5.08 15.35 -24.22
N VAL A 186 3.86 14.85 -24.30
CA VAL A 186 3.54 13.48 -23.89
C VAL A 186 4.27 12.56 -24.85
N THR A 187 5.28 11.85 -24.41
CA THR A 187 6.01 10.90 -25.26
C THR A 187 5.89 9.51 -24.65
N SER A 188 5.70 8.51 -25.50
CA SER A 188 5.72 7.09 -25.13
C SER A 188 7.12 6.58 -24.77
N ASP A 189 8.16 7.37 -24.99
CA ASP A 189 9.55 7.02 -24.67
C ASP A 189 10.10 8.02 -23.66
N CYS A 190 10.10 7.61 -22.39
CA CYS A 190 10.68 8.38 -21.28
C CYS A 190 12.22 8.35 -21.29
N MET A 191 12.84 8.64 -22.45
CA MET A 191 14.28 8.83 -22.59
C MET A 191 14.63 10.31 -22.41
N ALA A 192 14.07 10.96 -21.40
CA ALA A 192 14.61 12.24 -20.95
C ALA A 192 16.01 12.01 -20.37
N PRO A 193 16.98 12.90 -20.60
CA PRO A 193 18.24 12.84 -19.86
C PRO A 193 17.88 12.88 -18.37
N MET A 194 18.29 11.85 -17.64
CA MET A 194 18.07 11.78 -16.20
C MET A 194 18.84 12.91 -15.54
N GLY A 195 18.19 14.05 -15.39
CA GLY A 195 18.56 15.02 -14.39
C GLY A 195 18.36 14.42 -13.02
N ASP A 196 19.08 14.89 -12.03
CA ASP A 196 19.15 14.31 -10.68
C ASP A 196 17.81 13.83 -10.17
N LEU A 197 17.70 12.50 -9.98
CA LEU A 197 16.54 11.87 -9.37
C LEU A 197 16.48 12.28 -7.90
N VAL A 198 15.41 12.92 -7.49
CA VAL A 198 15.12 13.15 -6.07
C VAL A 198 14.46 11.88 -5.53
N TYR A 199 15.20 11.14 -4.71
CA TYR A 199 14.71 9.98 -3.96
C TYR A 199 14.06 10.42 -2.65
#